data_4fcafe27c63ffab62e8ce544bf18e21a
#
_entry.id   4fcafe27c63ffab62e8ce544bf18e21a
#
_cell.length_a   1.000
_cell.length_b   1.000
_cell.length_c   1.000
_cell.angle_alpha   90.00
_cell.angle_beta   90.00
_cell.angle_gamma   90.00
#
_symmetry.space_group_name_H-M   'P 1'
#
loop_
_entity.id
_entity.type
_entity.pdbx_description
1 polymer ?
#
loop_
_entity_poly.entity_id
_entity_poly.type
_entity_poly.pdbx_seq_one_letter_code
_entity_poly.pdbx_strand_id
1 'polypeptide(L)'
;MKSIKEIYRIGRGPSSSHTMGPESAAKMFINEFPSADRYEAVLYGSLAKTGKGHGTDRVLRETFAPRVLDIKFDMTTTDIPHPNTLDFAAFDKDGNVIGKRRVCSVGGGAIEIEGRKDAEPPEVYPFKNFAEIKEYCKKENIRIPDLVERFEGKGIWHYLDRVWIVMNSCIKRGLAAEGELPGGLG
;
A
#
# COMPACT_ATOMS: atom_id res chain seq x y z
N MET A 1 6.62 -16.18 12.96
CA MET A 1 6.65 -14.76 12.50
C MET A 1 6.72 -14.72 10.98
N LYS A 2 6.08 -13.71 10.36
CA LYS A 2 6.10 -13.50 8.89
C LYS A 2 7.50 -13.10 8.39
N SER A 3 7.70 -13.18 7.07
CA SER A 3 8.94 -12.74 6.42
C SER A 3 9.24 -11.26 6.69
N ILE A 4 10.53 -10.90 6.80
CA ILE A 4 10.95 -9.50 6.87
C ILE A 4 10.62 -8.72 5.58
N LYS A 5 10.34 -9.40 4.48
CA LYS A 5 9.85 -8.77 3.23
C LYS A 5 8.50 -8.10 3.41
N GLU A 6 7.70 -8.50 4.41
CA GLU A 6 6.44 -7.86 4.73
C GLU A 6 6.61 -6.49 5.43
N ILE A 7 7.81 -6.21 5.98
CA ILE A 7 8.11 -4.96 6.67
C ILE A 7 8.42 -3.84 5.67
N TYR A 8 9.18 -4.16 4.62
CA TYR A 8 9.65 -3.17 3.65
C TYR A 8 8.86 -3.27 2.36
N ARG A 9 8.19 -2.19 1.99
CA ARG A 9 7.49 -2.06 0.71
C ARG A 9 7.98 -0.82 -0.01
N ILE A 10 8.36 -0.99 -1.27
CA ILE A 10 8.77 0.11 -2.14
C ILE A 10 7.53 0.64 -2.82
N GLY A 11 7.27 1.94 -2.65
CA GLY A 11 6.11 2.58 -3.24
C GLY A 11 6.19 4.09 -3.15
N ARG A 12 5.12 4.75 -3.60
CA ARG A 12 4.99 6.20 -3.61
C ARG A 12 4.60 6.71 -2.23
N GLY A 13 5.36 7.69 -1.70
CA GLY A 13 4.97 8.48 -0.54
C GLY A 13 4.04 9.65 -0.89
N PRO A 14 3.67 10.46 0.12
CA PRO A 14 4.24 10.51 1.47
C PRO A 14 3.62 9.50 2.46
N SER A 15 2.49 8.85 2.14
CA SER A 15 1.75 8.00 3.08
C SER A 15 1.45 6.63 2.49
N SER A 16 1.78 5.55 3.19
CA SER A 16 1.46 4.20 2.72
C SER A 16 -0.04 3.95 2.64
N SER A 17 -0.82 4.45 3.60
CA SER A 17 -2.27 4.26 3.64
C SER A 17 -3.05 5.20 2.72
N HIS A 18 -2.49 6.37 2.38
CA HIS A 18 -3.17 7.37 1.53
C HIS A 18 -2.64 7.42 0.10
N THR A 19 -1.51 6.78 -0.19
CA THR A 19 -0.95 6.71 -1.55
C THR A 19 -0.75 5.28 -2.03
N MET A 20 0.09 4.47 -1.37
CA MET A 20 0.39 3.12 -1.82
C MET A 20 -0.83 2.18 -1.79
N GLY A 21 -1.64 2.22 -0.72
CA GLY A 21 -2.85 1.41 -0.61
C GLY A 21 -3.87 1.76 -1.70
N PRO A 22 -4.28 3.04 -1.87
CA PRO A 22 -5.14 3.47 -2.96
C PRO A 22 -4.59 3.15 -4.35
N GLU A 23 -3.27 3.29 -4.57
CA GLU A 23 -2.63 2.90 -5.83
C GLU A 23 -2.77 1.39 -6.11
N SER A 24 -2.52 0.56 -5.09
CA SER A 24 -2.66 -0.89 -5.19
C SER A 24 -4.10 -1.30 -5.48
N ALA A 25 -5.06 -0.68 -4.79
CA ALA A 25 -6.50 -0.88 -5.00
C ALA A 25 -6.93 -0.47 -6.41
N ALA A 26 -6.44 0.67 -6.91
CA ALA A 26 -6.72 1.14 -8.26
C ALA A 26 -6.19 0.18 -9.34
N LYS A 27 -4.93 -0.25 -9.21
CA LYS A 27 -4.30 -1.22 -10.13
C LYS A 27 -5.08 -2.53 -10.17
N MET A 28 -5.46 -3.04 -9.01
CA MET A 28 -6.28 -4.25 -8.91
C MET A 28 -7.61 -4.06 -9.62
N PHE A 29 -8.33 -2.97 -9.37
CA PHE A 29 -9.64 -2.71 -9.94
C PHE A 29 -9.61 -2.52 -11.46
N ILE A 30 -8.61 -1.81 -11.98
CA ILE A 30 -8.37 -1.67 -13.42
C ILE A 30 -8.14 -3.03 -14.08
N ASN A 31 -7.39 -3.93 -13.44
CA ASN A 31 -7.11 -5.26 -13.96
C ASN A 31 -8.36 -6.17 -13.94
N GLU A 32 -9.27 -5.98 -12.98
CA GLU A 32 -10.56 -6.70 -12.96
C GLU A 32 -11.53 -6.20 -14.04
N PHE A 33 -11.52 -4.91 -14.35
CA PHE A 33 -12.44 -4.28 -15.30
C PHE A 33 -11.70 -3.46 -16.37
N PRO A 34 -10.83 -4.10 -17.18
CA PRO A 34 -9.95 -3.38 -18.11
C PRO A 34 -10.70 -2.72 -19.28
N SER A 35 -11.89 -3.22 -19.60
CA SER A 35 -12.74 -2.77 -20.72
C SER A 35 -13.79 -1.72 -20.33
N ALA A 36 -13.74 -1.20 -19.09
CA ALA A 36 -14.65 -0.14 -18.69
C ALA A 36 -14.32 1.18 -19.41
N ASP A 37 -15.38 1.90 -19.81
CA ASP A 37 -15.25 3.21 -20.48
C ASP A 37 -15.00 4.34 -19.47
N ARG A 38 -15.53 4.21 -18.27
CA ARG A 38 -15.40 5.20 -17.19
C ARG A 38 -15.33 4.51 -15.83
N TYR A 39 -14.62 5.17 -14.91
CA TYR A 39 -14.50 4.74 -13.52
C TYR A 39 -14.92 5.84 -12.56
N GLU A 40 -15.35 5.44 -11.38
CA GLU A 40 -15.64 6.32 -10.25
C GLU A 40 -14.92 5.81 -9.02
N ALA A 41 -14.37 6.71 -8.22
CA ALA A 41 -13.80 6.42 -6.90
C ALA A 41 -14.50 7.31 -5.87
N VAL A 42 -15.05 6.71 -4.82
CA VAL A 42 -15.59 7.43 -3.67
C VAL A 42 -14.66 7.19 -2.48
N LEU A 43 -14.11 8.25 -1.92
CA LEU A 43 -13.22 8.22 -0.77
C LEU A 43 -14.00 8.55 0.49
N TYR A 44 -13.78 7.79 1.56
CA TYR A 44 -14.47 7.95 2.84
C TYR A 44 -13.49 8.25 3.98
N GLY A 45 -14.02 8.66 5.12
CA GLY A 45 -13.31 8.81 6.39
C GLY A 45 -12.04 9.64 6.27
N SER A 46 -10.90 9.08 6.65
CA SER A 46 -9.60 9.76 6.58
C SER A 46 -9.18 10.05 5.14
N LEU A 47 -9.44 9.14 4.20
CA LEU A 47 -9.13 9.38 2.78
C LEU A 47 -9.90 10.57 2.21
N ALA A 48 -11.15 10.78 2.63
CA ALA A 48 -11.93 11.95 2.22
C ALA A 48 -11.41 13.24 2.85
N LYS A 49 -11.14 13.21 4.16
CA LYS A 49 -10.79 14.40 4.95
C LYS A 49 -9.38 14.92 4.67
N THR A 50 -8.42 14.01 4.49
CA THR A 50 -6.99 14.33 4.39
C THR A 50 -6.36 13.91 3.06
N GLY A 51 -7.10 13.22 2.20
CA GLY A 51 -6.58 12.61 0.97
C GLY A 51 -5.97 13.61 0.00
N LYS A 52 -6.55 14.81 -0.16
CA LYS A 52 -5.98 15.87 -0.99
C LYS A 52 -4.60 16.30 -0.48
N GLY A 53 -4.45 16.51 0.82
CA GLY A 53 -3.17 16.88 1.43
C GLY A 53 -2.09 15.80 1.30
N HIS A 54 -2.49 14.53 1.28
CA HIS A 54 -1.59 13.40 1.07
C HIS A 54 -1.43 13.01 -0.42
N GLY A 55 -2.16 13.65 -1.34
CA GLY A 55 -2.10 13.36 -2.77
C GLY A 55 -2.80 12.07 -3.20
N THR A 56 -3.81 11.60 -2.45
CA THR A 56 -4.59 10.40 -2.79
C THR A 56 -5.28 10.56 -4.15
N ASP A 57 -5.90 11.71 -4.39
CA ASP A 57 -6.57 12.03 -5.65
C ASP A 57 -5.58 12.07 -6.83
N ARG A 58 -4.40 12.66 -6.61
CA ARG A 58 -3.33 12.69 -7.62
C ARG A 58 -2.88 11.27 -7.97
N VAL A 59 -2.60 10.45 -6.97
CA VAL A 59 -2.14 9.07 -7.18
C VAL A 59 -3.19 8.24 -7.92
N LEU A 60 -4.47 8.41 -7.58
CA LEU A 60 -5.56 7.72 -8.27
C LEU A 60 -5.67 8.18 -9.74
N ARG A 61 -5.67 9.49 -10.01
CA ARG A 61 -5.71 10.03 -11.39
C ARG A 61 -4.54 9.52 -12.23
N GLU A 62 -3.34 9.54 -11.69
CA GLU A 62 -2.13 9.05 -12.38
C GLU A 62 -2.20 7.53 -12.64
N THR A 63 -2.75 6.75 -11.70
CA THR A 63 -2.87 5.30 -11.85
C THR A 63 -3.92 4.91 -12.88
N PHE A 64 -5.04 5.64 -12.93
CA PHE A 64 -6.09 5.40 -13.93
C PHE A 64 -5.75 5.95 -15.32
N ALA A 65 -4.84 6.90 -15.45
CA ALA A 65 -4.50 7.49 -16.75
C ALA A 65 -4.10 6.44 -17.79
N PRO A 66 -4.55 6.56 -19.06
CA PRO A 66 -5.37 7.63 -19.65
C PRO A 66 -6.90 7.44 -19.49
N ARG A 67 -7.36 6.54 -18.64
CA ARG A 67 -8.77 6.22 -18.41
C ARG A 67 -9.48 7.35 -17.68
N VAL A 68 -10.79 7.51 -17.95
CA VAL A 68 -11.63 8.52 -17.31
C VAL A 68 -11.94 8.07 -15.87
N LEU A 69 -11.55 8.89 -14.89
CA LEU A 69 -11.86 8.68 -13.47
C LEU A 69 -12.53 9.91 -12.86
N ASP A 70 -13.71 9.72 -12.28
CA ASP A 70 -14.36 10.68 -11.38
C ASP A 70 -14.03 10.33 -9.92
N ILE A 71 -13.65 11.33 -9.11
CA ILE A 71 -13.31 11.15 -7.70
C ILE A 71 -14.22 11.98 -6.83
N LYS A 72 -14.93 11.32 -5.91
CA LYS A 72 -15.82 11.93 -4.92
C LYS A 72 -15.22 11.79 -3.53
N PHE A 73 -15.36 12.83 -2.71
CA PHE A 73 -14.92 12.86 -1.31
C PHE A 73 -16.17 12.89 -0.43
N ASP A 74 -16.51 11.75 0.16
CA ASP A 74 -17.62 11.65 1.11
C ASP A 74 -17.11 11.82 2.54
N MET A 75 -17.29 13.01 3.09
CA MET A 75 -16.90 13.37 4.45
C MET A 75 -17.99 13.10 5.49
N THR A 76 -19.16 12.66 5.05
CA THR A 76 -20.39 12.56 5.85
C THR A 76 -20.71 11.14 6.29
N THR A 77 -20.46 10.16 5.46
CA THR A 77 -20.72 8.75 5.78
C THR A 77 -19.77 8.28 6.90
N THR A 78 -20.38 7.80 7.99
CA THR A 78 -19.65 7.30 9.18
C THR A 78 -19.71 5.79 9.35
N ASP A 79 -20.69 5.13 8.75
CA ASP A 79 -20.82 3.66 8.76
C ASP A 79 -19.90 3.07 7.68
N ILE A 80 -18.63 2.99 8.01
CA ILE A 80 -17.56 2.47 7.15
C ILE A 80 -16.71 1.47 7.93
N PRO A 81 -16.26 0.35 7.29
CA PRO A 81 -15.52 -0.71 7.99
C PRO A 81 -14.14 -0.27 8.46
N HIS A 82 -13.55 0.74 7.82
CA HIS A 82 -12.20 1.22 8.13
C HIS A 82 -12.07 2.72 7.81
N PRO A 83 -11.29 3.51 8.58
CA PRO A 83 -11.09 4.95 8.31
C PRO A 83 -10.55 5.28 6.90
N ASN A 84 -9.81 4.35 6.29
CA ASN A 84 -9.28 4.50 4.94
C ASN A 84 -10.05 3.61 3.94
N THR A 85 -11.38 3.77 3.91
CA THR A 85 -12.26 3.07 2.96
C THR A 85 -12.38 3.85 1.66
N LEU A 86 -12.40 3.13 0.56
CA LEU A 86 -12.71 3.65 -0.78
C LEU A 86 -13.56 2.66 -1.56
N ASP A 87 -14.51 3.19 -2.33
CA ASP A 87 -15.34 2.42 -3.25
C ASP A 87 -14.94 2.75 -4.68
N PHE A 88 -14.83 1.72 -5.51
CA PHE A 88 -14.68 1.86 -6.95
C PHE A 88 -15.93 1.36 -7.67
N ALA A 89 -16.29 2.03 -8.77
CA ALA A 89 -17.28 1.57 -9.73
C ALA A 89 -16.73 1.69 -11.15
N ALA A 90 -17.00 0.69 -11.97
CA ALA A 90 -16.67 0.64 -13.38
C ALA A 90 -17.96 0.67 -14.21
N PHE A 91 -17.95 1.42 -15.31
CA PHE A 91 -19.11 1.64 -16.15
C PHE A 91 -18.81 1.31 -17.62
N ASP A 92 -19.80 0.79 -18.32
CA ASP A 92 -19.74 0.62 -19.76
C ASP A 92 -20.05 1.95 -20.50
N LYS A 93 -20.02 1.92 -21.84
CA LYS A 93 -20.32 3.06 -22.71
C LYS A 93 -21.75 3.61 -22.57
N ASP A 94 -22.69 2.77 -22.13
CA ASP A 94 -24.09 3.13 -21.95
C ASP A 94 -24.37 3.66 -20.53
N GLY A 95 -23.33 3.70 -19.68
CA GLY A 95 -23.38 4.17 -18.30
C GLY A 95 -23.87 3.14 -17.29
N ASN A 96 -24.01 1.87 -17.68
CA ASN A 96 -24.37 0.81 -16.75
C ASN A 96 -23.17 0.42 -15.90
N VAL A 97 -23.40 0.07 -14.64
CA VAL A 97 -22.38 -0.42 -13.72
C VAL A 97 -22.01 -1.86 -14.09
N ILE A 98 -20.78 -2.10 -14.48
CA ILE A 98 -20.24 -3.44 -14.80
C ILE A 98 -19.41 -4.03 -13.67
N GLY A 99 -19.04 -3.24 -12.66
CA GLY A 99 -18.32 -3.73 -11.49
C GLY A 99 -18.26 -2.72 -10.36
N LYS A 100 -18.23 -3.24 -9.13
CA LYS A 100 -18.00 -2.44 -7.91
C LYS A 100 -17.08 -3.19 -6.94
N ARG A 101 -16.26 -2.45 -6.21
CA ARG A 101 -15.44 -2.98 -5.11
C ARG A 101 -15.33 -1.95 -3.99
N ARG A 102 -15.54 -2.40 -2.77
CA ARG A 102 -15.15 -1.68 -1.57
C ARG A 102 -13.81 -2.19 -1.10
N VAL A 103 -12.88 -1.28 -0.84
CA VAL A 103 -11.51 -1.59 -0.46
C VAL A 103 -11.12 -0.75 0.76
N CYS A 104 -10.43 -1.36 1.71
CA CYS A 104 -9.83 -0.70 2.86
C CYS A 104 -8.31 -0.68 2.71
N SER A 105 -7.70 0.50 2.85
CA SER A 105 -6.24 0.62 2.95
C SER A 105 -5.82 0.46 4.40
N VAL A 106 -5.32 -0.72 4.75
CA VAL A 106 -5.09 -1.14 6.16
C VAL A 106 -3.69 -0.83 6.68
N GLY A 107 -2.90 -0.09 5.93
CA GLY A 107 -1.55 0.33 6.32
C GLY A 107 -0.44 -0.45 5.62
N GLY A 108 0.78 0.11 5.65
CA GLY A 108 1.93 -0.48 4.94
C GLY A 108 1.74 -0.66 3.43
N GLY A 109 0.75 -0.01 2.81
CA GLY A 109 0.38 -0.23 1.41
C GLY A 109 -0.44 -1.50 1.17
N ALA A 110 -0.85 -2.20 2.23
CA ALA A 110 -1.77 -3.34 2.13
C ALA A 110 -3.21 -2.88 1.93
N ILE A 111 -4.00 -3.72 1.29
CA ILE A 111 -5.43 -3.50 1.06
C ILE A 111 -6.22 -4.73 1.48
N GLU A 112 -7.44 -4.51 1.95
CA GLU A 112 -8.46 -5.54 2.16
C GLU A 112 -9.66 -5.23 1.28
N ILE A 113 -10.19 -6.26 0.61
CA ILE A 113 -11.33 -6.14 -0.30
C ILE A 113 -12.54 -6.73 0.40
N GLU A 114 -13.64 -5.97 0.47
CA GLU A 114 -14.87 -6.45 1.08
C GLU A 114 -15.35 -7.75 0.41
N GLY A 115 -15.69 -8.73 1.26
CA GLY A 115 -16.14 -10.05 0.79
C GLY A 115 -15.03 -10.99 0.30
N ARG A 116 -13.77 -10.56 0.30
CA ARG A 116 -12.62 -11.38 -0.07
C ARG A 116 -11.70 -11.59 1.12
N LYS A 117 -11.39 -12.84 1.41
CA LYS A 117 -10.31 -13.19 2.35
C LYS A 117 -9.07 -13.51 1.54
N ASP A 118 -8.12 -12.61 1.52
CA ASP A 118 -6.79 -12.94 0.99
C ASP A 118 -6.07 -13.86 1.96
N ALA A 119 -5.31 -14.81 1.43
CA ALA A 119 -4.51 -15.69 2.26
C ALA A 119 -3.45 -14.88 3.01
N GLU A 120 -3.36 -15.06 4.32
CA GLU A 120 -2.29 -14.45 5.08
C GLU A 120 -0.93 -14.97 4.58
N PRO A 121 0.10 -14.09 4.49
CA PRO A 121 1.45 -14.53 4.20
C PRO A 121 1.88 -15.63 5.17
N PRO A 122 2.53 -16.70 4.69
CA PRO A 122 2.96 -17.80 5.54
C PRO A 122 3.96 -17.34 6.60
N GLU A 123 3.96 -18.01 7.73
CA GLU A 123 5.02 -17.83 8.71
C GLU A 123 6.34 -18.41 8.20
N VAL A 124 7.39 -17.60 8.28
CA VAL A 124 8.74 -17.96 7.83
C VAL A 124 9.62 -18.36 9.02
N TYR A 125 9.43 -17.66 10.15
CA TYR A 125 10.22 -17.92 11.35
C TYR A 125 9.39 -18.65 12.42
N PRO A 126 9.88 -19.75 13.02
CA PRO A 126 9.15 -20.50 14.03
C PRO A 126 9.15 -19.83 15.41
N PHE A 127 9.65 -18.61 15.52
CA PHE A 127 9.79 -17.88 16.79
C PHE A 127 8.60 -16.96 17.04
N LYS A 128 8.25 -16.78 18.32
CA LYS A 128 7.18 -15.87 18.76
C LYS A 128 7.71 -14.52 19.26
N ASN A 129 8.95 -14.49 19.76
CA ASN A 129 9.56 -13.31 20.37
C ASN A 129 11.08 -13.31 20.22
N PHE A 130 11.71 -12.19 20.58
CA PHE A 130 13.15 -12.02 20.46
C PHE A 130 13.96 -12.92 21.41
N ALA A 131 13.42 -13.30 22.57
CA ALA A 131 14.11 -14.19 23.49
C ALA A 131 14.36 -15.56 22.85
N GLU A 132 13.36 -16.11 22.16
CA GLU A 132 13.49 -17.37 21.42
C GLU A 132 14.52 -17.28 20.30
N ILE A 133 14.56 -16.16 19.57
CA ILE A 133 15.57 -15.88 18.53
C ILE A 133 16.98 -15.88 19.16
N LYS A 134 17.14 -15.18 20.27
CA LYS A 134 18.42 -15.10 20.99
C LYS A 134 18.90 -16.47 21.46
N GLU A 135 18.01 -17.27 22.04
CA GLU A 135 18.35 -18.63 22.50
C GLU A 135 18.73 -19.53 21.32
N TYR A 136 17.98 -19.48 20.23
CA TYR A 136 18.30 -20.22 19.03
C TYR A 136 19.66 -19.86 18.46
N CYS A 137 19.93 -18.56 18.31
CA CYS A 137 21.24 -18.08 17.81
C CYS A 137 22.41 -18.51 18.70
N LYS A 138 22.22 -18.49 20.03
CA LYS A 138 23.21 -18.98 20.96
C LYS A 138 23.47 -20.49 20.83
N LYS A 139 22.38 -21.28 20.78
CA LYS A 139 22.45 -22.74 20.64
C LYS A 139 23.13 -23.16 19.35
N GLU A 140 22.83 -22.52 18.24
CA GLU A 140 23.38 -22.82 16.92
C GLU A 140 24.72 -22.13 16.66
N ASN A 141 25.20 -21.30 17.60
CA ASN A 141 26.43 -20.47 17.47
C ASN A 141 26.44 -19.65 16.17
N ILE A 142 25.29 -18.99 15.85
CA ILE A 142 25.12 -18.16 14.67
C ILE A 142 24.70 -16.74 15.06
N ARG A 143 24.88 -15.78 14.15
CA ARG A 143 24.40 -14.40 14.30
C ARG A 143 23.02 -14.23 13.69
N ILE A 144 22.35 -13.11 13.98
CA ILE A 144 21.03 -12.78 13.41
C ILE A 144 21.03 -12.78 11.86
N PRO A 145 22.05 -12.22 11.16
CA PRO A 145 22.09 -12.33 9.70
C PRO A 145 22.10 -13.78 9.19
N ASP A 146 22.84 -14.67 9.85
CA ASP A 146 22.93 -16.08 9.48
C ASP A 146 21.56 -16.78 9.70
N LEU A 147 20.87 -16.41 10.80
CA LEU A 147 19.49 -16.88 11.05
C LEU A 147 18.53 -16.40 9.95
N VAL A 148 18.60 -15.12 9.58
CA VAL A 148 17.75 -14.56 8.52
C VAL A 148 17.97 -15.32 7.20
N GLU A 149 19.22 -15.52 6.80
CA GLU A 149 19.53 -16.27 5.58
C GLU A 149 19.02 -17.73 5.65
N ARG A 150 19.12 -18.36 6.83
CA ARG A 150 18.63 -19.73 7.04
C ARG A 150 17.15 -19.89 6.79
N PHE A 151 16.33 -18.92 7.22
CA PHE A 151 14.86 -18.99 7.11
C PHE A 151 14.31 -18.32 5.85
N GLU A 152 14.91 -17.25 5.36
CA GLU A 152 14.47 -16.51 4.15
C GLU A 152 15.14 -17.00 2.87
N GLY A 153 16.24 -17.75 3.00
CA GLY A 153 17.12 -18.11 1.88
C GLY A 153 18.04 -16.97 1.43
N LYS A 154 19.04 -17.30 0.63
CA LYS A 154 20.06 -16.35 0.15
C LYS A 154 19.52 -15.17 -0.64
N GLY A 155 18.36 -15.33 -1.28
CA GLY A 155 17.70 -14.27 -2.04
C GLY A 155 17.26 -13.07 -1.20
N ILE A 156 17.24 -13.19 0.13
CA ILE A 156 16.91 -12.08 1.03
C ILE A 156 17.87 -10.91 0.91
N TRP A 157 19.16 -11.18 0.69
CA TRP A 157 20.16 -10.14 0.55
C TRP A 157 19.93 -9.27 -0.67
N HIS A 158 19.63 -9.88 -1.81
CA HIS A 158 19.28 -9.14 -3.01
C HIS A 158 18.03 -8.26 -2.82
N TYR A 159 17.04 -8.75 -2.07
CA TYR A 159 15.86 -7.96 -1.72
C TYR A 159 16.21 -6.76 -0.84
N LEU A 160 17.04 -6.97 0.22
CA LEU A 160 17.46 -5.91 1.13
C LEU A 160 18.37 -4.88 0.43
N ASP A 161 19.23 -5.30 -0.48
CA ASP A 161 20.03 -4.40 -1.31
C ASP A 161 19.14 -3.46 -2.14
N ARG A 162 18.09 -3.99 -2.77
CA ARG A 162 17.11 -3.16 -3.48
C ARG A 162 16.41 -2.16 -2.55
N VAL A 163 16.00 -2.60 -1.37
CA VAL A 163 15.39 -1.71 -0.37
C VAL A 163 16.37 -0.60 -0.02
N TRP A 164 17.64 -0.94 0.27
CA TRP A 164 18.68 0.03 0.60
C TRP A 164 18.94 1.04 -0.52
N ILE A 165 19.04 0.58 -1.77
CA ILE A 165 19.23 1.45 -2.94
C ILE A 165 18.09 2.48 -3.04
N VAL A 166 16.84 2.05 -2.88
CA VAL A 166 15.68 2.96 -2.94
C VAL A 166 15.66 3.93 -1.77
N MET A 167 15.92 3.46 -0.55
CA MET A 167 15.99 4.32 0.64
C MET A 167 17.10 5.38 0.51
N ASN A 168 18.30 4.96 0.12
CA ASN A 168 19.45 5.86 -0.06
C ASN A 168 19.18 6.90 -1.16
N SER A 169 18.58 6.49 -2.28
CA SER A 169 18.16 7.41 -3.34
C SER A 169 17.11 8.42 -2.85
N CYS A 170 16.14 7.98 -2.05
CA CYS A 170 15.13 8.85 -1.45
C CYS A 170 15.76 9.88 -0.51
N ILE A 171 16.66 9.45 0.37
CA ILE A 171 17.39 10.32 1.31
C ILE A 171 18.19 11.36 0.54
N LYS A 172 18.98 10.96 -0.47
CA LYS A 172 19.78 11.87 -1.29
C LYS A 172 18.94 12.92 -2.01
N ARG A 173 17.80 12.51 -2.59
CA ARG A 173 16.87 13.46 -3.22
C ARG A 173 16.27 14.42 -2.19
N GLY A 174 15.87 13.92 -1.02
CA GLY A 174 15.31 14.77 0.03
C GLY A 174 16.29 15.79 0.57
N LEU A 175 17.57 15.41 0.75
CA LEU A 175 18.62 16.32 1.20
C LEU A 175 19.02 17.38 0.13
N ALA A 176 18.82 17.07 -1.13
CA ALA A 176 19.10 17.99 -2.25
C ALA A 176 17.87 18.80 -2.71
N ALA A 177 16.69 18.51 -2.16
CA ALA A 177 15.48 19.21 -2.54
C ALA A 177 15.45 20.62 -1.94
N GLU A 178 15.12 21.61 -2.79
CA GLU A 178 14.88 23.00 -2.41
C GLU A 178 13.47 23.40 -2.81
N GLY A 179 12.89 24.37 -2.12
CA GLY A 179 11.57 24.91 -2.38
C GLY A 179 10.65 24.84 -1.18
N GLU A 180 9.43 25.34 -1.36
CA GLU A 180 8.37 25.33 -0.35
C GLU A 180 7.50 24.08 -0.48
N LEU A 181 7.14 23.47 0.67
CA LEU A 181 6.18 22.39 0.68
C LEU A 181 4.79 22.94 0.34
N PRO A 182 4.08 22.35 -0.63
CA PRO A 182 2.71 22.76 -0.91
C PRO A 182 1.81 22.45 0.29
N GLY A 183 1.06 23.43 0.75
CA GLY A 183 0.15 23.28 1.90
C GLY A 183 -0.56 24.57 2.24
N GLY A 184 -1.53 24.50 3.18
CA GLY A 184 -2.31 25.65 3.64
C GLY A 184 -1.70 26.41 4.82
N LEU A 185 -0.46 26.12 5.18
CA LEU A 185 0.27 26.77 6.27
C LEU A 185 1.31 27.80 5.77
N GLY A 186 1.16 28.23 4.50
CA GLY A 186 2.05 29.19 3.83
C GLY A 186 2.16 30.52 4.52
#